data_71286357c214cfaa5a8d8d6f903b1ab9
#
_entry.id   71286357c214cfaa5a8d8d6f903b1ab9
#
_cell.length_a   1.000
_cell.length_b   1.000
_cell.length_c   1.000
_cell.angle_alpha   90.00
_cell.angle_beta   90.00
_cell.angle_gamma   90.00
#
_symmetry.space_group_name_H-M   'P 1'
#
loop_
_entity.id
_entity.type
_entity.pdbx_description
1 polymer ?
#
loop_
_entity_poly.entity_id
_entity_poly.type
_entity_poly.pdbx_seq_one_letter_code
_entity_poly.pdbx_strand_id
1 'polypeptide(L)'
;MNESVQEKPRLVNAGQGFSVLKTVEYKGRFLYSKYNPAKAIETYIDKMQVLSGTLIIACSPLLWYGIKKLKSLLPENCEIIALENDENLFELAMQNNSANVPLFKLSEGEKIDSF
;
A
#
# COMPACT_ATOMS: atom_id res chain seq x y z
N MET A 1 -5.72 -8.04 30.59
CA MET A 1 -5.71 -7.97 29.90
C MET A 1 -5.61 -8.01 28.98
N ASN A 2 -5.69 -8.20 28.62
CA ASN A 2 -5.51 -8.38 27.80
C ASN A 2 -5.18 -7.78 26.93
N GLU A 3 -5.02 -7.15 27.14
CA GLU A 3 -4.41 -6.54 26.34
C GLU A 3 -3.70 -7.12 25.39
N SER A 4 -3.48 -7.98 25.54
CA SER A 4 -2.94 -8.84 24.57
C SER A 4 -3.83 -9.00 23.38
N VAL A 5 -4.97 -8.41 23.41
CA VAL A 5 -5.80 -8.34 22.22
C VAL A 5 -5.16 -7.35 21.28
N GLN A 6 -4.47 -7.85 20.27
CA GLN A 6 -3.92 -7.00 19.26
C GLN A 6 -5.02 -6.62 18.30
N GLU A 7 -5.20 -5.35 18.16
CA GLU A 7 -6.15 -4.84 17.21
C GLU A 7 -5.66 -5.15 15.79
N LYS A 8 -6.54 -5.71 14.99
CA LYS A 8 -6.24 -6.03 13.60
C LYS A 8 -6.86 -4.99 12.70
N PRO A 9 -6.25 -4.71 11.57
CA PRO A 9 -6.90 -3.83 10.59
C PRO A 9 -8.17 -4.49 10.05
N ARG A 10 -9.19 -3.67 9.81
CA ARG A 10 -10.45 -4.15 9.28
C ARG A 10 -10.73 -3.48 7.94
N LEU A 11 -11.20 -4.28 7.00
CA LEU A 11 -11.65 -3.76 5.71
C LEU A 11 -13.09 -3.30 5.86
N VAL A 12 -13.35 -2.07 5.46
CA VAL A 12 -14.66 -1.45 5.57
C VAL A 12 -15.06 -0.94 4.20
N ASN A 13 -16.31 -1.18 3.83
CA ASN A 13 -16.82 -0.66 2.57
C ASN A 13 -16.78 0.88 2.59
N ALA A 14 -16.38 1.46 1.48
CA ALA A 14 -16.26 2.90 1.34
C ALA A 14 -16.94 3.33 0.06
N GLY A 15 -17.26 4.62 -0.02
CA GLY A 15 -17.89 5.18 -1.20
C GLY A 15 -19.36 4.91 -1.27
N GLN A 16 -19.95 5.29 -2.39
CA GLN A 16 -21.37 5.11 -2.65
C GLN A 16 -21.55 4.71 -4.11
N GLY A 17 -22.69 4.11 -4.41
CA GLY A 17 -23.01 3.72 -5.76
C GLY A 17 -22.59 2.29 -6.06
N PHE A 18 -22.27 2.03 -7.32
CA PHE A 18 -22.07 0.66 -7.79
C PHE A 18 -20.65 0.16 -7.51
N SER A 19 -19.70 1.06 -7.42
CA SER A 19 -18.33 0.68 -7.19
C SER A 19 -18.04 0.80 -5.70
N VAL A 20 -17.87 -0.33 -5.04
CA VAL A 20 -17.60 -0.35 -3.61
C VAL A 20 -16.15 -0.73 -3.40
N LEU A 21 -15.34 0.27 -3.08
CA LEU A 21 -13.96 0.05 -2.67
C LEU A 21 -13.91 -0.16 -1.17
N LYS A 22 -12.82 -0.71 -0.70
CA LYS A 22 -12.59 -0.90 0.72
C LYS A 22 -11.66 0.17 1.24
N THR A 23 -11.91 0.61 2.47
CA THR A 23 -10.92 1.36 3.22
C THR A 23 -10.46 0.49 4.39
N VAL A 24 -9.47 0.95 5.13
CA VAL A 24 -8.91 0.20 6.24
C VAL A 24 -9.10 1.01 7.52
N GLU A 25 -9.73 0.40 8.51
CA GLU A 25 -9.80 0.97 9.86
C GLU A 25 -8.81 0.22 10.74
N TYR A 26 -7.95 0.96 11.43
CA TYR A 26 -6.93 0.37 12.26
C TYR A 26 -6.63 1.30 13.43
N LYS A 27 -6.70 0.76 14.63
CA LYS A 27 -6.44 1.51 15.86
C LYS A 27 -7.27 2.80 15.94
N GLY A 28 -8.55 2.67 15.57
CA GLY A 28 -9.49 3.78 15.64
C GLY A 28 -9.37 4.83 14.57
N ARG A 29 -8.61 4.55 13.52
CA ARG A 29 -8.38 5.50 12.42
C ARG A 29 -8.64 4.85 11.09
N PHE A 30 -9.12 5.64 10.14
CA PHE A 30 -9.19 5.19 8.75
C PHE A 30 -7.88 5.55 8.05
N LEU A 31 -7.27 4.56 7.43
CA LEU A 31 -5.97 4.74 6.76
C LEU A 31 -6.13 5.22 5.33
N TYR A 32 -7.32 5.09 4.76
CA TYR A 32 -7.72 5.73 3.52
C TYR A 32 -9.00 6.51 3.78
N SER A 33 -9.39 7.36 2.84
CA SER A 33 -10.68 8.00 2.91
C SER A 33 -11.79 6.97 2.97
N LYS A 34 -12.79 7.19 3.80
CA LYS A 34 -13.95 6.31 3.84
C LYS A 34 -14.98 6.63 2.76
N TYR A 35 -14.70 7.62 1.93
CA TYR A 35 -15.59 8.00 0.83
C TYR A 35 -15.03 7.54 -0.52
N ASN A 36 -13.75 7.79 -0.76
CA ASN A 36 -13.09 7.40 -2.00
C ASN A 36 -11.64 7.06 -1.68
N PRO A 37 -11.38 5.82 -1.24
CA PRO A 37 -10.06 5.47 -0.71
C PRO A 37 -8.92 5.51 -1.71
N ALA A 38 -9.20 5.37 -3.00
CA ALA A 38 -8.16 5.34 -4.02
C ALA A 38 -7.86 6.70 -4.63
N LYS A 39 -8.73 7.69 -4.43
CA LYS A 39 -8.67 8.95 -5.20
C LYS A 39 -7.39 9.72 -4.96
N ALA A 40 -6.98 9.86 -3.71
CA ALA A 40 -5.81 10.70 -3.39
C ALA A 40 -4.54 10.13 -4.01
N ILE A 41 -4.35 8.83 -3.90
CA ILE A 41 -3.15 8.18 -4.43
C ILE A 41 -3.16 8.19 -5.96
N GLU A 42 -4.31 7.98 -6.57
CA GLU A 42 -4.40 7.99 -8.03
C GLU A 42 -4.15 9.38 -8.59
N THR A 43 -4.67 10.40 -7.92
CA THR A 43 -4.43 11.79 -8.32
C THR A 43 -2.93 12.11 -8.23
N TYR A 44 -2.28 11.65 -7.16
CA TYR A 44 -0.85 11.86 -6.98
C TYR A 44 -0.06 11.18 -8.11
N ILE A 45 -0.42 9.94 -8.43
CA ILE A 45 0.26 9.16 -9.48
C ILE A 45 0.10 9.83 -10.84
N ASP A 46 -1.08 10.38 -11.12
CA ASP A 46 -1.33 11.06 -12.39
C ASP A 46 -0.41 12.25 -12.59
N LYS A 47 0.11 12.84 -11.51
CA LYS A 47 1.00 14.00 -11.58
C LYS A 47 2.47 13.62 -11.49
N MET A 48 2.79 12.36 -11.26
CA MET A 48 4.17 11.93 -11.13
C MET A 48 4.88 11.92 -12.47
N GLN A 49 6.14 12.34 -12.44
CA GLN A 49 7.03 12.19 -13.57
C GLN A 49 8.19 11.31 -13.15
N VAL A 50 8.18 10.09 -13.63
CA VAL A 50 9.20 9.10 -13.26
C VAL A 50 10.21 9.01 -14.38
N LEU A 51 11.47 9.20 -14.04
CA LEU A 51 12.57 9.06 -15.00
C LEU A 51 13.01 7.61 -15.07
N SER A 52 13.54 7.20 -16.23
CA SER A 52 14.07 5.85 -16.35
C SER A 52 15.22 5.65 -15.37
N GLY A 53 15.37 4.42 -14.89
CA GLY A 53 16.39 4.09 -13.91
C GLY A 53 16.03 4.44 -12.46
N THR A 54 14.77 4.71 -12.19
CA THR A 54 14.31 5.11 -10.85
C THR A 54 13.87 3.89 -10.05
N LEU A 55 14.25 3.86 -8.77
CA LEU A 55 13.70 2.93 -7.80
C LEU A 55 12.62 3.66 -7.01
N ILE A 56 11.42 3.13 -7.03
CA ILE A 56 10.29 3.68 -6.28
C ILE A 56 10.08 2.84 -5.04
N ILE A 57 9.95 3.50 -3.90
CA ILE A 57 9.68 2.83 -2.64
C ILE A 57 8.29 3.25 -2.18
N ALA A 58 7.38 2.29 -2.12
CA ALA A 58 6.02 2.52 -1.66
C ALA A 58 5.95 2.17 -0.17
N CYS A 59 5.69 3.14 0.66
CA CYS A 59 5.58 2.93 2.10
C CYS A 59 4.14 2.65 2.47
N SER A 60 3.91 1.62 3.27
CA SER A 60 2.59 1.22 3.75
C SER A 60 1.58 1.07 2.62
N PRO A 61 1.78 0.08 1.74
CA PRO A 61 0.94 -0.04 0.55
C PRO A 61 -0.50 -0.48 0.84
N LEU A 62 -0.76 -1.09 1.97
CA LEU A 62 -2.09 -1.51 2.46
C LEU A 62 -2.86 -2.31 1.41
N LEU A 63 -3.80 -1.72 0.69
CA LEU A 63 -4.58 -2.39 -0.34
C LEU A 63 -4.06 -2.12 -1.74
N TRP A 64 -2.88 -1.51 -1.84
CA TRP A 64 -2.14 -1.31 -3.10
C TRP A 64 -2.86 -0.40 -4.10
N TYR A 65 -3.73 0.50 -3.62
CA TYR A 65 -4.40 1.44 -4.52
C TYR A 65 -3.37 2.27 -5.29
N GLY A 66 -3.58 2.32 -6.60
CA GLY A 66 -2.72 3.10 -7.49
C GLY A 66 -1.40 2.44 -7.87
N ILE A 67 -0.94 1.46 -7.11
CA ILE A 67 0.37 0.84 -7.36
C ILE A 67 0.39 0.08 -8.68
N LYS A 68 -0.69 -0.63 -8.98
CA LYS A 68 -0.79 -1.38 -10.23
C LYS A 68 -0.78 -0.42 -11.43
N LYS A 69 -1.48 0.70 -11.31
CA LYS A 69 -1.47 1.73 -12.33
C LYS A 69 -0.08 2.31 -12.51
N LEU A 70 0.58 2.66 -11.40
CA LEU A 70 1.93 3.19 -11.43
C LEU A 70 2.86 2.22 -12.12
N LYS A 71 2.79 0.94 -11.77
CA LYS A 71 3.65 -0.06 -12.36
C LYS A 71 3.50 -0.12 -13.88
N SER A 72 2.29 0.06 -14.39
CA SER A 72 2.03 0.06 -15.83
C SER A 72 2.55 1.29 -16.54
N LEU A 73 2.85 2.36 -15.81
CA LEU A 73 3.30 3.63 -16.39
C LEU A 73 4.82 3.82 -16.28
N LEU A 74 5.52 2.88 -15.67
CA LEU A 74 6.95 3.06 -15.44
C LEU A 74 7.75 3.01 -16.72
N PRO A 75 8.75 3.92 -16.87
CA PRO A 75 9.71 3.82 -17.95
C PRO A 75 10.62 2.61 -17.78
N GLU A 76 11.51 2.42 -18.74
CA GLU A 76 12.48 1.32 -18.69
C GLU A 76 13.40 1.43 -17.49
N ASN A 77 13.86 0.29 -17.00
CA ASN A 77 14.84 0.18 -15.94
C ASN A 77 14.36 0.78 -14.62
N CYS A 78 13.06 0.75 -14.39
CA CYS A 78 12.48 1.19 -13.12
C CYS A 78 12.04 -0.02 -12.31
N GLU A 79 12.13 0.12 -10.99
CA GLU A 79 11.70 -0.90 -10.05
C GLU A 79 10.80 -0.28 -9.00
N ILE A 80 9.88 -1.08 -8.48
CA ILE A 80 9.08 -0.71 -7.32
C ILE A 80 9.30 -1.76 -6.24
N ILE A 81 9.58 -1.31 -5.04
CA ILE A 81 9.50 -2.15 -3.85
C ILE A 81 8.58 -1.49 -2.85
N ALA A 82 8.11 -2.25 -1.88
CA ALA A 82 7.22 -1.73 -0.85
C ALA A 82 7.77 -2.07 0.52
N LEU A 83 7.55 -1.17 1.47
CA LEU A 83 8.00 -1.35 2.84
C LEU A 83 6.83 -1.18 3.78
N GLU A 84 6.74 -2.07 4.77
CA GLU A 84 5.75 -1.96 5.84
C GLU A 84 6.38 -2.45 7.13
N ASN A 85 6.41 -1.60 8.14
CA ASN A 85 7.04 -1.92 9.42
C ASN A 85 6.06 -2.48 10.44
N ASP A 86 4.79 -2.17 10.33
CA ASP A 86 3.76 -2.68 11.24
C ASP A 86 3.40 -4.10 10.83
N GLU A 87 3.49 -5.04 11.77
CA GLU A 87 3.30 -6.45 11.47
C GLU A 87 1.89 -6.77 10.97
N ASN A 88 0.88 -6.15 11.56
CA ASN A 88 -0.50 -6.38 11.14
C ASN A 88 -0.78 -5.78 9.77
N LEU A 89 -0.22 -4.62 9.49
CA LEU A 89 -0.38 -3.98 8.18
C LEU A 89 0.45 -4.71 7.12
N PHE A 90 1.60 -5.27 7.50
CA PHE A 90 2.39 -6.10 6.59
C PHE A 90 1.57 -7.31 6.14
N GLU A 91 0.93 -7.99 7.08
CA GLU A 91 0.10 -9.15 6.77
C GLU A 91 -1.06 -8.76 5.85
N LEU A 92 -1.71 -7.63 6.14
CA LEU A 92 -2.79 -7.13 5.30
C LEU A 92 -2.29 -6.86 3.89
N ALA A 93 -1.16 -6.17 3.75
CA ALA A 93 -0.60 -5.85 2.45
C ALA A 93 -0.19 -7.11 1.69
N MET A 94 0.38 -8.07 2.39
CA MET A 94 0.78 -9.33 1.76
C MET A 94 -0.42 -10.07 1.19
N GLN A 95 -1.53 -10.09 1.93
CA GLN A 95 -2.74 -10.78 1.50
C GLN A 95 -3.41 -10.10 0.31
N ASN A 96 -3.16 -8.82 0.11
CA ASN A 96 -3.82 -8.03 -0.92
C ASN A 96 -2.89 -7.58 -2.04
N ASN A 97 -1.72 -8.20 -2.16
CA ASN A 97 -0.70 -7.77 -3.11
C ASN A 97 -1.03 -8.24 -4.54
N SER A 98 -2.01 -7.60 -5.14
CA SER A 98 -2.39 -7.90 -6.53
C SER A 98 -1.42 -7.31 -7.54
N ALA A 99 -0.55 -6.40 -7.11
CA ALA A 99 0.40 -5.75 -8.00
C ALA A 99 1.70 -6.55 -8.16
N ASN A 100 1.89 -7.59 -7.37
CA ASN A 100 3.10 -8.42 -7.39
C ASN A 100 4.38 -7.60 -7.21
N VAL A 101 4.36 -6.73 -6.22
CA VAL A 101 5.51 -5.90 -5.87
C VAL A 101 6.21 -6.51 -4.66
N PRO A 102 7.54 -6.60 -4.64
CA PRO A 102 8.24 -7.10 -3.47
C PRO A 102 7.92 -6.26 -2.24
N LEU A 103 7.60 -6.92 -1.14
CA LEU A 103 7.19 -6.26 0.10
C LEU A 103 8.14 -6.68 1.21
N PHE A 104 8.70 -5.71 1.91
CA PHE A 104 9.68 -5.94 2.97
C PHE A 104 9.27 -5.25 4.26
N LYS A 105 9.73 -5.80 5.39
CA LYS A 105 9.65 -5.11 6.67
C LYS A 105 10.91 -4.29 6.88
N LEU A 106 10.80 -3.16 7.56
CA LEU A 106 11.97 -2.36 7.88
C LEU A 106 12.94 -3.12 8.79
N SER A 107 12.40 -4.01 9.60
CA SER A 107 13.23 -4.88 10.43
C SER A 107 14.07 -5.87 9.62
N GLU A 108 13.83 -5.97 8.32
CA GLU A 108 14.57 -6.82 7.41
C GLU A 108 15.45 -5.99 6.48
N GLY A 109 16.00 -4.90 7.00
CA GLY A 109 16.80 -3.99 6.18
C GLY A 109 17.98 -4.65 5.49
N GLU A 110 18.54 -5.71 6.08
CA GLU A 110 19.63 -6.42 5.44
C GLU A 110 19.25 -6.97 4.08
N LYS A 111 18.00 -7.40 3.93
CA LYS A 111 17.54 -7.93 2.63
C LYS A 111 17.41 -6.82 1.61
N ILE A 112 17.08 -5.62 2.06
CA ILE A 112 16.96 -4.46 1.17
C ILE A 112 18.34 -4.03 0.73
N ASP A 113 19.31 -4.03 1.66
CA ASP A 113 20.68 -3.63 1.36
C ASP A 113 21.34 -4.52 0.32
N SER A 114 20.83 -5.72 0.14
CA SER A 114 21.39 -6.66 -0.83
C SER A 114 20.91 -6.47 -2.26
N PHE A 115 20.03 -5.53 -2.48
CA PHE A 115 19.58 -5.23 -3.83
C PHE A 115 20.69 -4.65 -4.70
#